data_c4498411e8e6319ee0438961cffeb88e
#
_entry.id   c4498411e8e6319ee0438961cffeb88e
#
_cell.length_a   1.000
_cell.length_b   1.000
_cell.length_c   1.000
_cell.angle_alpha   90.00
_cell.angle_beta   90.00
_cell.angle_gamma   90.00
#
_symmetry.space_group_name_H-M   'P 1'
#
loop_
_entity.id
_entity.type
_entity.pdbx_description
1 polymer ?
#
loop_
_entity_poly.entity_id
_entity_poly.type
_entity_poly.pdbx_seq_one_letter_code
_entity_poly.pdbx_strand_id
1 'polypeptide(L)'
;MTKHRNSHNNELSHHLYAVTDKKDNDIVKYGISSDPIDKDGLSGRLRRQLRLFNAVVGWARFIGKILVKGIKGRKKVELMENEYIKAYKKEHGRKPRANRK
;
A
#
# COMPACT_ATOMS: atom_id res chain seq x y z
N MET A 1 -8.36 -27.17 6.43
CA MET A 1 -9.02 -25.97 6.91
C MET A 1 -8.47 -24.73 6.21
N THR A 2 -9.36 -23.90 5.70
CA THR A 2 -8.95 -22.71 4.96
C THR A 2 -8.81 -21.52 5.89
N LYS A 3 -7.68 -20.84 5.82
CA LYS A 3 -7.49 -19.60 6.59
C LYS A 3 -8.11 -18.43 5.84
N HIS A 4 -8.69 -17.51 6.58
CA HIS A 4 -9.20 -16.27 6.01
C HIS A 4 -8.03 -15.36 5.63
N ARG A 5 -8.14 -14.68 4.48
CA ARG A 5 -7.09 -13.78 4.00
C ARG A 5 -6.80 -12.62 4.95
N ASN A 6 -7.79 -12.20 5.72
CA ASN A 6 -7.67 -11.09 6.65
C ASN A 6 -7.21 -11.50 8.05
N SER A 7 -6.95 -12.79 8.25
CA SER A 7 -6.48 -13.29 9.53
C SER A 7 -5.05 -12.84 9.80
N HIS A 8 -4.76 -12.44 11.04
CA HIS A 8 -3.39 -12.12 11.47
C HIS A 8 -2.44 -13.31 11.35
N ASN A 9 -3.00 -14.54 11.35
CA ASN A 9 -2.24 -15.77 11.21
C ASN A 9 -2.11 -16.22 9.76
N ASN A 10 -2.53 -15.39 8.81
CA ASN A 10 -2.48 -15.69 7.39
C ASN A 10 -1.02 -15.70 6.92
N GLU A 11 -0.57 -16.88 6.46
CA GLU A 11 0.80 -17.09 6.00
C GLU A 11 1.01 -16.79 4.50
N LEU A 12 -0.01 -16.27 3.84
CA LEU A 12 0.12 -15.88 2.45
C LEU A 12 1.18 -14.81 2.27
N SER A 13 1.83 -14.84 1.12
CA SER A 13 2.79 -13.79 0.75
C SER A 13 2.07 -12.46 0.58
N HIS A 14 2.60 -11.44 1.21
CA HIS A 14 2.05 -10.09 1.16
C HIS A 14 3.05 -9.13 0.55
N HIS A 15 2.55 -7.97 0.16
CA HIS A 15 3.42 -6.88 -0.28
C HIS A 15 2.97 -5.56 0.34
N LEU A 16 3.92 -4.66 0.42
CA LEU A 16 3.72 -3.29 0.90
C LEU A 16 3.88 -2.35 -0.30
N TYR A 17 2.93 -1.45 -0.49
CA TYR A 17 2.97 -0.52 -1.62
C TYR A 17 2.84 0.92 -1.15
N ALA A 18 3.20 1.84 -2.03
CA ALA A 18 2.99 3.27 -1.83
C ALA A 18 2.26 3.85 -3.02
N VAL A 19 1.39 4.82 -2.74
CA VAL A 19 0.73 5.65 -3.77
C VAL A 19 1.33 7.04 -3.65
N THR A 20 1.85 7.55 -4.76
CA THR A 20 2.52 8.86 -4.82
C THR A 20 1.69 9.83 -5.65
N ASP A 21 1.55 11.04 -5.16
CA ASP A 21 0.95 12.16 -5.87
C ASP A 21 2.04 12.82 -6.72
N LYS A 22 1.94 12.67 -8.04
CA LYS A 22 2.94 13.25 -8.96
C LYS A 22 2.96 14.77 -8.93
N LYS A 23 1.84 15.39 -8.65
CA LYS A 23 1.74 16.85 -8.62
C LYS A 23 2.59 17.44 -7.51
N ASP A 24 2.48 16.86 -6.31
CA ASP A 24 3.18 17.38 -5.14
C ASP A 24 4.46 16.59 -4.81
N ASN A 25 4.74 15.54 -5.58
CA ASN A 25 5.85 14.63 -5.33
C ASN A 25 5.84 14.12 -3.89
N ASP A 26 4.67 13.68 -3.44
CA ASP A 26 4.42 13.29 -2.06
C ASP A 26 3.74 11.93 -1.99
N ILE A 27 4.13 11.10 -1.04
CA ILE A 27 3.46 9.83 -0.78
C ILE A 27 2.17 10.12 -0.04
N VAL A 28 1.04 9.68 -0.61
CA VAL A 28 -0.27 9.92 0.00
C VAL A 28 -0.79 8.71 0.75
N LYS A 29 -0.25 7.53 0.47
CA LYS A 29 -0.72 6.31 1.15
C LYS A 29 0.33 5.21 1.11
N TYR A 30 0.46 4.49 2.21
CA TYR A 30 1.06 3.15 2.26
C TYR A 30 -0.07 2.15 2.44
N GLY A 31 0.04 1.00 1.79
CA GLY A 31 -0.97 -0.05 1.91
C GLY A 31 -0.34 -1.43 1.80
N ILE A 32 -1.12 -2.43 2.14
CA ILE A 32 -0.70 -3.83 2.12
C ILE A 32 -1.72 -4.66 1.35
N SER A 33 -1.25 -5.75 0.75
CA SER A 33 -2.12 -6.67 0.04
C SER A 33 -1.48 -8.03 -0.10
N SER A 34 -2.30 -9.07 -0.21
CA SER A 34 -1.87 -10.41 -0.61
C SER A 34 -2.25 -10.72 -2.05
N ASP A 35 -2.80 -9.77 -2.80
CA ASP A 35 -3.12 -9.98 -4.20
C ASP A 35 -1.84 -10.29 -4.99
N PRO A 36 -1.92 -11.14 -6.03
CA PRO A 36 -0.75 -11.40 -6.88
C PRO A 36 -0.22 -10.13 -7.53
N ILE A 37 1.11 -10.07 -7.65
CA ILE A 37 1.77 -9.00 -8.38
C ILE A 37 1.88 -9.44 -9.83
N ASP A 38 1.34 -8.64 -10.75
CA ASP A 38 1.29 -8.96 -12.16
C ASP A 38 2.54 -8.48 -12.91
N LYS A 39 2.58 -8.75 -14.20
CA LYS A 39 3.75 -8.44 -15.05
C LYS A 39 4.09 -6.95 -15.09
N ASP A 40 3.11 -6.09 -14.86
CA ASP A 40 3.33 -4.64 -14.85
C ASP A 40 3.89 -4.14 -13.50
N GLY A 41 4.16 -5.03 -12.56
CA GLY A 41 4.67 -4.68 -11.25
C GLY A 41 3.62 -4.18 -10.27
N LEU A 42 2.34 -4.26 -10.64
CA LEU A 42 1.23 -3.83 -9.79
C LEU A 42 0.36 -5.03 -9.41
N SER A 43 -0.41 -4.89 -8.35
CA SER A 43 -1.39 -5.87 -7.93
C SER A 43 -2.80 -5.34 -8.19
N GLY A 44 -3.79 -6.23 -8.17
CA GLY A 44 -5.19 -5.83 -8.33
C GLY A 44 -5.62 -4.79 -7.30
N ARG A 45 -5.19 -4.96 -6.05
CA ARG A 45 -5.48 -4.01 -4.97
C ARG A 45 -4.93 -2.62 -5.28
N LEU A 46 -3.66 -2.57 -5.68
CA LEU A 46 -3.00 -1.30 -5.99
C LEU A 46 -3.65 -0.61 -7.18
N ARG A 47 -3.99 -1.37 -8.24
CA ARG A 47 -4.70 -0.80 -9.41
C ARG A 47 -6.02 -0.17 -8.99
N ARG A 48 -6.80 -0.83 -8.14
CA ARG A 48 -8.07 -0.30 -7.66
C ARG A 48 -7.87 1.01 -6.90
N GLN A 49 -6.86 1.08 -6.06
CA GLN A 49 -6.55 2.31 -5.33
C GLN A 49 -6.20 3.45 -6.27
N LEU A 50 -5.36 3.18 -7.27
CA LEU A 50 -4.96 4.18 -8.25
C LEU A 50 -6.15 4.66 -9.07
N ARG A 51 -7.02 3.73 -9.48
CA ARG A 51 -8.21 4.08 -10.25
C ARG A 51 -9.13 5.02 -9.47
N LEU A 52 -9.33 4.73 -8.19
CA LEU A 52 -10.15 5.58 -7.33
C LEU A 52 -9.56 6.97 -7.17
N PHE A 53 -8.28 7.05 -6.83
CA PHE A 53 -7.62 8.35 -6.63
C PHE A 53 -7.61 9.18 -7.92
N ASN A 54 -7.28 8.55 -9.04
CA ASN A 54 -7.21 9.25 -10.32
C ASN A 54 -8.59 9.66 -10.83
N ALA A 55 -9.63 8.87 -10.55
CA ALA A 55 -11.00 9.21 -10.92
C ALA A 55 -11.49 10.47 -10.21
N VAL A 56 -11.13 10.64 -8.94
CA VAL A 56 -11.53 11.80 -8.16
C VAL A 56 -10.98 13.09 -8.76
N VAL A 57 -9.72 13.08 -9.20
CA VAL A 57 -9.07 14.28 -9.75
C VAL A 57 -9.22 14.41 -11.27
N GLY A 58 -9.69 13.36 -11.95
CA GLY A 58 -9.95 13.38 -13.39
C GLY A 58 -8.71 13.28 -14.29
N TRP A 59 -7.55 12.89 -13.74
CA TRP A 59 -6.34 12.68 -14.53
C TRP A 59 -5.38 11.74 -13.80
N ALA A 60 -4.35 11.25 -14.50
CA ALA A 60 -3.40 10.26 -13.96
C ALA A 60 -2.39 10.91 -13.01
N ARG A 61 -2.89 11.51 -11.94
CA ARG A 61 -2.11 12.22 -10.94
C ARG A 61 -1.34 11.29 -9.99
N PHE A 62 -1.91 10.13 -9.71
CA PHE A 62 -1.37 9.20 -8.72
C PHE A 62 -0.73 8.00 -9.38
N ILE A 63 0.44 7.62 -8.89
CA ILE A 63 1.15 6.42 -9.33
C ILE A 63 1.40 5.50 -8.14
N GLY A 64 1.51 4.22 -8.42
CA GLY A 64 1.75 3.22 -7.39
C GLY A 64 3.07 2.52 -7.58
N LYS A 65 3.66 2.09 -6.47
CA LYS A 65 4.89 1.32 -6.48
C LYS A 65 4.84 0.30 -5.36
N ILE A 66 5.25 -0.93 -5.67
CA ILE A 66 5.44 -1.96 -4.66
C ILE A 66 6.83 -1.76 -4.05
N LEU A 67 6.86 -1.52 -2.74
CA LEU A 67 8.10 -1.24 -2.02
C LEU A 67 8.78 -2.50 -1.53
N VAL A 68 8.01 -3.44 -0.98
CA VAL A 68 8.52 -4.69 -0.45
C VAL A 68 7.55 -5.80 -0.82
N LYS A 69 8.06 -6.92 -1.31
CA LYS A 69 7.25 -8.09 -1.68
C LYS A 69 7.77 -9.34 -0.98
N GLY A 70 6.99 -10.40 -1.04
CA GLY A 70 7.40 -11.68 -0.47
C GLY A 70 7.40 -11.70 1.05
N ILE A 71 6.55 -10.91 1.68
CA ILE A 71 6.45 -10.86 3.13
C ILE A 71 5.46 -11.93 3.58
N LYS A 72 5.94 -12.93 4.33
CA LYS A 72 5.08 -13.98 4.86
C LYS A 72 4.36 -13.51 6.10
N GLY A 73 3.04 -13.66 6.07
CA GLY A 73 2.20 -13.39 7.22
C GLY A 73 1.70 -11.96 7.29
N ARG A 74 0.41 -11.83 7.58
CA ARG A 74 -0.24 -10.52 7.65
C ARG A 74 0.29 -9.66 8.80
N LYS A 75 0.56 -10.28 9.94
CA LYS A 75 1.06 -9.54 11.10
C LYS A 75 2.38 -8.84 10.79
N LYS A 76 3.28 -9.55 10.11
CA LYS A 76 4.59 -9.00 9.76
C LYS A 76 4.46 -7.82 8.80
N VAL A 77 3.62 -7.94 7.78
CA VAL A 77 3.44 -6.85 6.80
C VAL A 77 2.75 -5.64 7.44
N GLU A 78 1.82 -5.87 8.38
CA GLU A 78 1.19 -4.78 9.11
C GLU A 78 2.20 -4.01 9.97
N LEU A 79 3.12 -4.70 10.62
CA LEU A 79 4.18 -4.06 11.38
C LEU A 79 5.08 -3.22 10.47
N MET A 80 5.41 -3.75 9.30
CA MET A 80 6.21 -3.01 8.32
C MET A 80 5.49 -1.76 7.82
N GLU A 81 4.19 -1.87 7.53
CA GLU A 81 3.38 -0.72 7.13
C GLU A 81 3.40 0.36 8.21
N ASN A 82 3.23 -0.03 9.47
CA ASN A 82 3.27 0.89 10.58
C ASN A 82 4.61 1.62 10.69
N GLU A 83 5.71 0.91 10.44
CA GLU A 83 7.04 1.51 10.46
C GLU A 83 7.20 2.57 9.35
N TYR A 84 6.70 2.30 8.15
CA TYR A 84 6.73 3.26 7.06
C TYR A 84 5.89 4.49 7.36
N ILE A 85 4.69 4.30 7.91
CA ILE A 85 3.81 5.41 8.28
C ILE A 85 4.46 6.26 9.39
N LYS A 86 5.07 5.60 10.36
CA LYS A 86 5.77 6.27 11.46
C LYS A 86 6.95 7.11 10.98
N ALA A 87 7.74 6.54 10.08
CA ALA A 87 8.87 7.26 9.49
C ALA A 87 8.42 8.49 8.70
N TYR A 88 7.34 8.33 7.93
CA TYR A 88 6.75 9.46 7.20
C TYR A 88 6.28 10.56 8.14
N LYS A 89 5.57 10.18 9.21
CA LYS A 89 5.08 11.13 10.20
C LYS A 89 6.22 11.89 10.88
N LYS A 90 7.30 11.19 11.17
CA LYS A 90 8.49 11.81 11.78
C LYS A 90 9.11 12.85 10.86
N GLU A 91 9.18 12.54 9.56
CA GLU A 91 9.79 13.43 8.57
C GLU A 91 8.88 14.62 8.20
N HIS A 92 7.57 14.39 8.10
CA HIS A 92 6.63 15.38 7.59
C HIS A 92 5.73 16.01 8.66
N GLY A 93 5.78 15.53 9.88
CA GLY A 93 4.94 16.04 10.97
C GLY A 93 3.49 15.58 10.91
N ARG A 94 3.15 14.69 9.97
CA ARG A 94 1.80 14.16 9.80
C ARG A 94 1.85 12.81 9.09
N LYS A 95 0.77 12.05 9.19
CA LYS A 95 0.62 10.81 8.41
C LYS A 95 0.43 11.12 6.92
N PRO A 96 0.67 10.15 6.02
CA PRO A 96 0.28 10.30 4.62
C PRO A 96 -1.22 10.63 4.54
N ARG A 97 -1.60 11.52 3.63
CA ARG A 97 -2.96 12.10 3.59
C ARG A 97 -4.09 11.09 3.53
N ALA A 98 -3.89 9.97 2.85
CA ALA A 98 -4.93 8.95 2.67
C ALA A 98 -4.82 7.78 3.64
N ASN A 99 -3.86 7.76 4.54
CA ASN A 99 -3.76 6.74 5.57
C ASN A 99 -4.62 7.12 6.78
N ARG A 100 -5.40 6.14 7.27
CA ARG A 100 -6.27 6.35 8.43
C ARG A 100 -5.65 5.90 9.74
N LYS A 101 -4.57 5.16 9.68
CA LYS A 101 -3.90 4.62 10.88
C LYS A 101 -3.11 5.67 11.62
#